data_11e7b39dfb867c6b3d7576d27f8cead4
#
_entry.id   11e7b39dfb867c6b3d7576d27f8cead4
#
_cell.length_a   1.000
_cell.length_b   1.000
_cell.length_c   1.000
_cell.angle_alpha   90.00
_cell.angle_beta   90.00
_cell.angle_gamma   90.00
#
_symmetry.space_group_name_H-M   'P 1'
#
loop_
_entity.id
_entity.type
_entity.pdbx_description
1 polymer ?
#
loop_
_entity_poly.entity_id
_entity_poly.type
_entity_poly.pdbx_seq_one_letter_code
_entity_poly.pdbx_strand_id
1 'polypeptide(L)'
;MNKEEVVQLRLLAEEHRRIPRKDHYDMKWVTEENFPEYREDLETVIQLLHAQLDWDGIPDWEDLTQRFAAKSFCLLFYYNNKCIGWNWINESLTYDWKTTVQPLEEGAFYGGGFFVSNLVDRPADAGLSNYNMVFAELFDAGYKVAYGYCDAWNRVALKVNYANGVKKFDFIK
;
A
#
# COMPACT_ATOMS: atom_id res chain seq x y z
N MET A 1 17.15 10.29 1.02
CA MET A 1 16.49 9.98 -0.27
C MET A 1 16.79 11.08 -1.26
N ASN A 2 17.30 10.73 -2.43
CA ASN A 2 17.54 11.69 -3.50
C ASN A 2 16.21 11.98 -4.20
N LYS A 3 15.75 13.24 -4.14
CA LYS A 3 14.46 13.65 -4.74
C LYS A 3 14.38 13.44 -6.25
N GLU A 4 15.53 13.37 -6.91
CA GLU A 4 15.61 13.15 -8.37
C GLU A 4 15.32 11.68 -8.77
N GLU A 5 15.42 10.75 -7.81
CA GLU A 5 15.22 9.32 -8.04
C GLU A 5 13.80 8.85 -7.78
N VAL A 6 12.95 9.71 -7.22
CA VAL A 6 11.55 9.38 -6.91
C VAL A 6 10.59 10.32 -7.60
N VAL A 7 9.44 9.77 -7.97
CA VAL A 7 8.29 10.52 -8.47
C VAL A 7 7.29 10.64 -7.34
N GLN A 8 6.99 11.87 -6.92
CA GLN A 8 5.97 12.14 -5.91
C GLN A 8 4.60 12.16 -6.57
N LEU A 9 3.61 11.58 -5.92
CA LEU A 9 2.31 11.28 -6.48
C LEU A 9 1.17 11.73 -5.56
N ARG A 10 0.06 12.15 -6.17
CA ARG A 10 -1.19 12.47 -5.47
C ARG A 10 -2.40 11.96 -6.24
N LEU A 11 -3.40 11.50 -5.51
CA LEU A 11 -4.71 11.17 -6.07
C LEU A 11 -5.79 11.81 -5.20
N LEU A 12 -6.64 12.63 -5.82
CA LEU A 12 -7.86 13.13 -5.18
C LEU A 12 -8.98 12.10 -5.33
N ALA A 13 -9.85 12.00 -4.33
CA ALA A 13 -10.94 11.01 -4.33
C ALA A 13 -11.84 11.14 -5.58
N GLU A 14 -12.16 12.37 -6.00
CA GLU A 14 -12.97 12.63 -7.19
C GLU A 14 -12.27 12.33 -8.53
N GLU A 15 -10.95 12.16 -8.52
CA GLU A 15 -10.15 11.82 -9.71
C GLU A 15 -9.88 10.33 -9.84
N HIS A 16 -10.23 9.54 -8.81
CA HIS A 16 -10.00 8.09 -8.82
C HIS A 16 -10.81 7.41 -9.92
N ARG A 17 -10.12 6.69 -10.79
CA ARG A 17 -10.70 5.91 -11.88
C ARG A 17 -11.05 4.52 -11.38
N ARG A 18 -12.21 4.37 -10.74
CA ARG A 18 -12.68 3.09 -10.23
C ARG A 18 -12.97 2.10 -11.34
N ILE A 19 -12.55 0.85 -11.10
CA ILE A 19 -12.94 -0.30 -11.89
C ILE A 19 -13.86 -1.21 -11.05
N PRO A 20 -14.79 -1.96 -11.66
CA PRO A 20 -15.62 -2.91 -10.92
C PRO A 20 -14.77 -3.92 -10.15
N ARG A 21 -15.09 -4.12 -8.87
CA ARG A 21 -14.43 -5.11 -8.03
C ARG A 21 -14.82 -6.53 -8.50
N LYS A 22 -13.82 -7.39 -8.66
CA LYS A 22 -14.03 -8.79 -9.04
C LYS A 22 -14.24 -9.64 -7.80
N ASP A 23 -15.15 -10.62 -7.86
CA ASP A 23 -15.56 -11.45 -6.71
C ASP A 23 -14.44 -12.30 -6.13
N HIS A 24 -13.41 -12.64 -6.92
CA HIS A 24 -12.30 -13.46 -6.45
C HIS A 24 -11.22 -12.68 -5.70
N TYR A 25 -11.31 -11.34 -5.65
CA TYR A 25 -10.43 -10.49 -4.85
C TYR A 25 -11.16 -10.01 -3.59
N ASP A 26 -10.39 -9.92 -2.50
CA ASP A 26 -10.86 -9.36 -1.24
C ASP A 26 -9.77 -8.57 -0.56
N MET A 27 -10.16 -7.71 0.37
CA MET A 27 -9.25 -6.85 1.09
C MET A 27 -9.67 -6.75 2.54
N LYS A 28 -8.71 -6.85 3.46
CA LYS A 28 -8.98 -6.77 4.91
C LYS A 28 -8.11 -5.72 5.55
N TRP A 29 -8.74 -4.88 6.36
CA TRP A 29 -8.07 -3.84 7.14
C TRP A 29 -7.45 -4.45 8.38
N VAL A 30 -6.16 -4.19 8.57
CA VAL A 30 -5.39 -4.65 9.73
C VAL A 30 -4.82 -3.44 10.43
N THR A 31 -5.22 -3.26 11.70
CA THR A 31 -4.89 -2.12 12.54
C THR A 31 -4.23 -2.58 13.84
N GLU A 32 -3.78 -1.64 14.67
CA GLU A 32 -3.26 -1.92 16.01
C GLU A 32 -4.21 -2.80 16.85
N GLU A 33 -5.51 -2.65 16.67
CA GLU A 33 -6.52 -3.35 17.44
C GLU A 33 -6.67 -4.83 17.08
N ASN A 34 -6.46 -5.18 15.81
CA ASN A 34 -6.75 -6.54 15.32
C ASN A 34 -5.55 -7.28 14.70
N PHE A 35 -4.37 -6.66 14.62
CA PHE A 35 -3.25 -7.29 13.92
C PHE A 35 -2.82 -8.66 14.47
N PRO A 36 -2.96 -8.97 15.76
CA PRO A 36 -2.63 -10.32 16.27
C PRO A 36 -3.49 -11.43 15.64
N GLU A 37 -4.73 -11.13 15.29
CA GLU A 37 -5.65 -12.08 14.62
C GLU A 37 -5.21 -12.41 13.20
N TYR A 38 -4.43 -11.53 12.56
CA TYR A 38 -3.93 -11.66 11.19
C TYR A 38 -2.46 -12.11 11.12
N ARG A 39 -1.90 -12.59 12.22
CA ARG A 39 -0.48 -12.95 12.30
C ARG A 39 -0.07 -13.94 11.21
N GLU A 40 -0.86 -14.99 10.99
CA GLU A 40 -0.57 -15.99 9.97
C GLU A 40 -0.51 -15.38 8.56
N ASP A 41 -1.48 -14.54 8.21
CA ASP A 41 -1.53 -13.87 6.91
C ASP A 41 -0.39 -12.86 6.73
N LEU A 42 -0.08 -12.09 7.78
CA LEU A 42 1.05 -11.15 7.76
C LEU A 42 2.39 -11.88 7.59
N GLU A 43 2.60 -12.97 8.30
CA GLU A 43 3.80 -13.80 8.17
C GLU A 43 3.89 -14.45 6.78
N THR A 44 2.76 -14.84 6.20
CA THR A 44 2.70 -15.34 4.81
C THR A 44 3.23 -14.30 3.82
N VAL A 45 2.82 -13.05 3.94
CA VAL A 45 3.31 -11.97 3.07
C VAL A 45 4.81 -11.73 3.28
N ILE A 46 5.29 -11.76 4.52
CA ILE A 46 6.72 -11.64 4.81
C ILE A 46 7.52 -12.75 4.11
N GLN A 47 7.03 -14.00 4.17
CA GLN A 47 7.67 -15.13 3.49
C GLN A 47 7.67 -14.96 1.97
N LEU A 48 6.58 -14.46 1.38
CA LEU A 48 6.49 -14.17 -0.05
C LEU A 48 7.48 -13.06 -0.46
N LEU A 49 7.64 -12.04 0.37
CA LEU A 49 8.64 -10.99 0.15
C LEU A 49 10.06 -11.55 0.18
N HIS A 50 10.41 -12.38 1.16
CA HIS A 50 11.72 -13.03 1.24
C HIS A 50 12.00 -13.95 0.05
N ALA A 51 10.98 -14.64 -0.45
CA ALA A 51 11.14 -15.52 -1.61
C ALA A 51 11.28 -14.75 -2.94
N GLN A 52 10.73 -13.55 -3.03
CA GLN A 52 10.67 -12.76 -4.27
C GLN A 52 11.74 -11.68 -4.37
N LEU A 53 12.14 -11.09 -3.24
CA LEU A 53 13.03 -9.93 -3.19
C LEU A 53 14.30 -10.25 -2.39
N ASP A 54 15.44 -9.81 -2.92
CA ASP A 54 16.71 -9.76 -2.18
C ASP A 54 16.88 -8.35 -1.61
N TRP A 55 16.21 -8.09 -0.49
CA TRP A 55 16.12 -6.78 0.12
C TRP A 55 16.21 -6.88 1.65
N ASP A 56 17.09 -6.10 2.27
CA ASP A 56 17.31 -6.08 3.71
C ASP A 56 16.19 -5.40 4.50
N GLY A 57 15.34 -4.63 3.84
CA GLY A 57 14.25 -3.87 4.46
C GLY A 57 12.96 -4.64 4.71
N ILE A 58 12.94 -5.97 4.46
CA ILE A 58 11.75 -6.78 4.74
C ILE A 58 11.53 -6.84 6.25
N PRO A 59 10.33 -6.44 6.74
CA PRO A 59 10.08 -6.39 8.18
C PRO A 59 9.97 -7.78 8.79
N ASP A 60 10.34 -7.89 10.06
CA ASP A 60 10.01 -9.01 10.92
C ASP A 60 8.75 -8.71 11.76
N TRP A 61 8.35 -9.66 12.61
CA TRP A 61 7.16 -9.48 13.45
C TRP A 61 7.30 -8.32 14.44
N GLU A 62 8.48 -8.12 15.01
CA GLU A 62 8.73 -7.00 15.91
C GLU A 62 8.59 -5.65 15.20
N ASP A 63 9.12 -5.54 14.00
CA ASP A 63 8.95 -4.34 13.17
C ASP A 63 7.48 -4.05 12.88
N LEU A 64 6.70 -5.07 12.51
CA LEU A 64 5.25 -4.91 12.31
C LEU A 64 4.55 -4.43 13.58
N THR A 65 4.88 -5.00 14.73
CA THR A 65 4.31 -4.57 16.01
C THR A 65 4.58 -3.09 16.27
N GLN A 66 5.80 -2.62 15.98
CA GLN A 66 6.17 -1.21 16.12
C GLN A 66 5.43 -0.31 15.10
N ARG A 67 5.22 -0.78 13.88
CA ARG A 67 4.44 -0.05 12.87
C ARG A 67 3.00 0.18 13.32
N PHE A 68 2.34 -0.85 13.82
CA PHE A 68 0.97 -0.75 14.33
C PHE A 68 0.90 0.15 15.58
N ALA A 69 1.87 0.06 16.48
CA ALA A 69 1.96 0.97 17.64
C ALA A 69 2.12 2.44 17.22
N ALA A 70 2.79 2.70 16.11
CA ALA A 70 2.95 4.03 15.53
C ALA A 70 1.74 4.47 14.67
N LYS A 71 0.62 3.74 14.72
CA LYS A 71 -0.63 4.01 14.00
C LYS A 71 -0.56 3.84 12.48
N SER A 72 0.49 3.23 11.94
CA SER A 72 0.44 2.68 10.60
C SER A 72 -0.52 1.50 10.59
N PHE A 73 -1.23 1.31 9.49
CA PHE A 73 -2.10 0.16 9.30
C PHE A 73 -1.90 -0.40 7.90
N CYS A 74 -2.41 -1.58 7.65
CA CYS A 74 -2.31 -2.17 6.32
C CYS A 74 -3.62 -2.78 5.85
N LEU A 75 -3.76 -2.83 4.53
CA LEU A 75 -4.82 -3.56 3.88
C LEU A 75 -4.20 -4.80 3.26
N LEU A 76 -4.62 -5.98 3.72
CA LEU A 76 -4.22 -7.25 3.15
C LEU A 76 -5.01 -7.53 1.89
N PHE A 77 -4.34 -8.03 0.86
CA PHE A 77 -4.94 -8.36 -0.43
C PHE A 77 -5.04 -9.87 -0.60
N TYR A 78 -6.23 -10.34 -0.97
CA TYR A 78 -6.56 -11.75 -1.12
C TYR A 78 -6.98 -12.08 -2.53
N TYR A 79 -6.56 -13.25 -2.99
CA TYR A 79 -7.07 -13.88 -4.21
C TYR A 79 -7.56 -15.29 -3.87
N ASN A 80 -8.82 -15.59 -4.18
CA ASN A 80 -9.48 -16.85 -3.83
C ASN A 80 -9.26 -17.24 -2.35
N ASN A 81 -9.45 -16.27 -1.44
CA ASN A 81 -9.30 -16.41 0.01
C ASN A 81 -7.87 -16.68 0.50
N LYS A 82 -6.87 -16.52 -0.35
CA LYS A 82 -5.46 -16.61 0.04
C LYS A 82 -4.84 -15.22 0.10
N CYS A 83 -4.16 -14.90 1.18
CA CYS A 83 -3.42 -13.65 1.32
C CYS A 83 -2.19 -13.68 0.40
N ILE A 84 -2.11 -12.74 -0.54
CA ILE A 84 -1.04 -12.67 -1.53
C ILE A 84 -0.32 -11.31 -1.58
N GLY A 85 -0.72 -10.38 -0.73
CA GLY A 85 -0.12 -9.06 -0.73
C GLY A 85 -0.58 -8.19 0.42
N TRP A 86 0.04 -7.03 0.54
CA TRP A 86 -0.31 -6.01 1.51
C TRP A 86 -0.08 -4.59 1.00
N ASN A 87 -0.65 -3.64 1.71
CA ASN A 87 -0.57 -2.22 1.38
C ASN A 87 -0.48 -1.43 2.67
N TRP A 88 0.59 -0.67 2.87
CA TRP A 88 0.80 0.11 4.08
C TRP A 88 0.27 1.52 3.95
N ILE A 89 -0.37 2.00 5.01
CA ILE A 89 -1.04 3.30 5.08
C ILE A 89 -0.65 4.00 6.38
N ASN A 90 -0.46 5.32 6.31
CA ASN A 90 -0.31 6.19 7.47
C ASN A 90 -0.95 7.55 7.17
N GLU A 91 -1.44 8.23 8.19
CA GLU A 91 -1.99 9.59 8.05
C GLU A 91 -0.92 10.68 8.03
N SER A 92 0.36 10.28 8.08
CA SER A 92 1.53 11.14 7.94
C SER A 92 2.53 10.54 6.95
N LEU A 93 3.37 11.36 6.34
CA LEU A 93 4.51 10.85 5.59
C LEU A 93 5.48 10.15 6.54
N THR A 94 5.85 8.93 6.21
CA THR A 94 6.82 8.12 6.94
C THR A 94 7.62 7.29 5.95
N TYR A 95 8.90 7.04 6.23
CA TYR A 95 9.73 6.17 5.40
C TYR A 95 9.89 4.78 6.00
N ASP A 96 9.69 4.64 7.29
CA ASP A 96 9.85 3.39 8.04
C ASP A 96 8.54 2.86 8.64
N TRP A 97 7.43 3.58 8.44
CA TRP A 97 6.11 3.28 9.01
C TRP A 97 6.03 3.40 10.53
N LYS A 98 7.06 3.95 11.16
CA LYS A 98 7.19 4.13 12.61
C LYS A 98 7.42 5.56 13.03
N THR A 99 8.05 6.36 12.18
CA THR A 99 8.45 7.73 12.49
C THR A 99 7.78 8.71 11.53
N THR A 100 7.07 9.70 12.06
CA THR A 100 6.51 10.78 11.26
C THR A 100 7.62 11.68 10.73
N VAL A 101 7.70 11.83 9.41
CA VAL A 101 8.62 12.75 8.73
C VAL A 101 7.95 14.10 8.48
N GLN A 102 6.70 14.06 8.02
CA GLN A 102 5.92 15.23 7.67
C GLN A 102 4.44 14.95 7.92
N PRO A 103 3.71 15.80 8.66
CA PRO A 103 2.27 15.66 8.79
C PRO A 103 1.59 15.95 7.45
N LEU A 104 0.44 15.31 7.23
CA LEU A 104 -0.44 15.56 6.09
C LEU A 104 -1.66 16.33 6.55
N GLU A 105 -2.36 16.96 5.62
CA GLU A 105 -3.64 17.62 5.90
C GLU A 105 -4.71 16.63 6.35
N GLU A 106 -5.74 17.12 7.04
CA GLU A 106 -6.88 16.31 7.46
C GLU A 106 -7.54 15.63 6.25
N GLY A 107 -7.87 14.35 6.39
CA GLY A 107 -8.47 13.55 5.32
C GLY A 107 -7.49 13.01 4.30
N ALA A 108 -6.20 13.25 4.47
CA ALA A 108 -5.16 12.68 3.61
C ALA A 108 -4.55 11.44 4.22
N PHE A 109 -4.03 10.57 3.36
CA PHE A 109 -3.18 9.46 3.76
C PHE A 109 -1.95 9.35 2.87
N TYR A 110 -0.91 8.77 3.41
CA TYR A 110 0.27 8.32 2.69
C TYR A 110 0.20 6.81 2.52
N GLY A 111 0.33 6.34 1.29
CA GLY A 111 0.34 4.92 0.96
C GLY A 111 1.66 4.52 0.33
N GLY A 112 2.12 3.33 0.69
CA GLY A 112 3.35 2.78 0.13
C GLY A 112 3.54 1.32 0.50
N GLY A 113 4.67 0.75 0.04
CA GLY A 113 4.93 -0.65 0.27
C GLY A 113 3.85 -1.56 -0.33
N PHE A 114 3.14 -1.12 -1.36
CA PHE A 114 2.11 -1.93 -2.03
C PHE A 114 2.78 -3.11 -2.72
N PHE A 115 2.39 -4.29 -2.31
CA PHE A 115 2.99 -5.52 -2.75
C PHE A 115 1.93 -6.57 -3.06
N VAL A 116 2.03 -7.17 -4.24
CA VAL A 116 1.29 -8.38 -4.62
C VAL A 116 2.32 -9.37 -5.15
N SER A 117 2.35 -10.57 -4.56
CA SER A 117 3.31 -11.60 -4.97
C SER A 117 3.11 -12.01 -6.43
N ASN A 118 4.20 -12.16 -7.16
CA ASN A 118 4.22 -12.73 -8.51
C ASN A 118 4.61 -14.23 -8.53
N LEU A 119 4.87 -14.79 -7.35
CA LEU A 119 5.23 -16.22 -7.19
C LEU A 119 4.01 -17.12 -6.98
N VAL A 120 2.84 -16.52 -6.73
CA VAL A 120 1.58 -17.25 -6.57
C VAL A 120 0.81 -17.26 -7.88
N ASP A 121 -0.01 -18.30 -8.09
CA ASP A 121 -0.94 -18.35 -9.23
C ASP A 121 -2.03 -17.29 -9.03
N ARG A 122 -2.06 -16.33 -9.93
CA ARG A 122 -2.98 -15.20 -9.89
C ARG A 122 -3.22 -14.60 -11.27
N PRO A 123 -4.37 -13.90 -11.49
CA PRO A 123 -4.61 -13.18 -12.74
C PRO A 123 -3.58 -12.06 -12.98
N ALA A 124 -3.34 -11.75 -14.25
CA ALA A 124 -2.40 -10.69 -14.64
C ALA A 124 -2.81 -9.31 -14.15
N ASP A 125 -4.12 -9.07 -13.89
CA ASP A 125 -4.64 -7.80 -13.40
C ASP A 125 -4.61 -7.63 -11.88
N ALA A 126 -4.04 -8.59 -11.13
CA ALA A 126 -4.02 -8.55 -9.67
C ALA A 126 -3.35 -7.29 -9.11
N GLY A 127 -2.25 -6.85 -9.70
CA GLY A 127 -1.56 -5.63 -9.28
C GLY A 127 -2.42 -4.38 -9.46
N LEU A 128 -3.04 -4.21 -10.63
CA LEU A 128 -3.96 -3.10 -10.89
C LEU A 128 -5.17 -3.14 -9.98
N SER A 129 -5.77 -4.32 -9.81
CA SER A 129 -6.93 -4.51 -8.92
C SER A 129 -6.59 -4.18 -7.46
N ASN A 130 -5.41 -4.58 -6.99
CA ASN A 130 -4.95 -4.23 -5.64
C ASN A 130 -4.92 -2.73 -5.42
N TYR A 131 -4.24 -1.97 -6.29
CA TYR A 131 -4.18 -0.51 -6.18
C TYR A 131 -5.57 0.12 -6.22
N ASN A 132 -6.39 -0.32 -7.17
CA ASN A 132 -7.75 0.22 -7.34
C ASN A 132 -8.61 -0.03 -6.11
N MET A 133 -8.54 -1.22 -5.52
CA MET A 133 -9.27 -1.58 -4.31
C MET A 133 -8.80 -0.81 -3.08
N VAL A 134 -7.49 -0.62 -2.91
CA VAL A 134 -6.94 0.19 -1.79
C VAL A 134 -7.51 1.60 -1.83
N PHE A 135 -7.43 2.27 -2.97
CA PHE A 135 -7.96 3.63 -3.11
C PHE A 135 -9.46 3.68 -2.87
N ALA A 136 -10.22 2.74 -3.46
CA ALA A 136 -11.66 2.67 -3.25
C ALA A 136 -12.04 2.47 -1.78
N GLU A 137 -11.40 1.52 -1.09
CA GLU A 137 -11.62 1.26 0.34
C GLU A 137 -11.36 2.50 1.20
N LEU A 138 -10.25 3.18 0.97
CA LEU A 138 -9.86 4.34 1.76
C LEU A 138 -10.73 5.56 1.47
N PHE A 139 -11.05 5.83 0.20
CA PHE A 139 -11.95 6.93 -0.14
C PHE A 139 -13.38 6.67 0.35
N ASP A 140 -13.87 5.44 0.30
CA ASP A 140 -15.17 5.08 0.87
C ASP A 140 -15.19 5.21 2.41
N ALA A 141 -14.04 5.04 3.06
CA ALA A 141 -13.90 5.26 4.51
C ALA A 141 -13.84 6.75 4.90
N GLY A 142 -13.81 7.68 3.93
CA GLY A 142 -13.85 9.12 4.18
C GLY A 142 -12.56 9.87 3.90
N TYR A 143 -11.47 9.20 3.51
CA TYR A 143 -10.28 9.89 3.04
C TYR A 143 -10.57 10.63 1.74
N LYS A 144 -9.89 11.73 1.50
CA LYS A 144 -10.12 12.61 0.34
C LYS A 144 -8.90 12.71 -0.57
N VAL A 145 -7.71 12.47 -0.04
CA VAL A 145 -6.45 12.64 -0.75
C VAL A 145 -5.50 11.51 -0.41
N ALA A 146 -4.92 10.90 -1.43
CA ALA A 146 -3.85 9.93 -1.31
C ALA A 146 -2.53 10.55 -1.76
N TYR A 147 -1.48 10.35 -0.97
CA TYR A 147 -0.11 10.69 -1.32
C TYR A 147 0.75 9.43 -1.37
N GLY A 148 1.73 9.43 -2.22
CA GLY A 148 2.72 8.38 -2.31
C GLY A 148 3.93 8.83 -3.12
N TYR A 149 4.92 8.00 -3.16
CA TYR A 149 6.01 8.16 -4.10
C TYR A 149 6.36 6.81 -4.72
N CYS A 150 7.01 6.87 -5.85
CA CYS A 150 7.47 5.69 -6.57
C CYS A 150 8.85 5.99 -7.14
N ASP A 151 9.73 5.00 -7.10
CA ASP A 151 11.02 5.12 -7.77
C ASP A 151 10.82 5.40 -9.27
N ALA A 152 11.58 6.33 -9.81
CA ALA A 152 11.44 6.74 -11.20
C ALA A 152 11.71 5.60 -12.19
N TRP A 153 12.52 4.61 -11.79
CA TRP A 153 12.80 3.42 -12.60
C TRP A 153 11.68 2.38 -12.58
N ASN A 154 10.78 2.42 -11.58
CA ASN A 154 9.69 1.44 -11.43
C ASN A 154 8.50 1.78 -12.34
N ARG A 155 8.69 1.56 -13.62
CA ARG A 155 7.70 1.90 -14.66
C ARG A 155 6.39 1.14 -14.50
N VAL A 156 6.42 -0.08 -13.97
CA VAL A 156 5.20 -0.89 -13.75
C VAL A 156 4.32 -0.23 -12.69
N ALA A 157 4.88 0.14 -11.55
CA ALA A 157 4.15 0.82 -10.49
C ALA A 157 3.64 2.19 -10.95
N LEU A 158 4.45 2.98 -11.68
CA LEU A 158 4.02 4.26 -12.23
C LEU A 158 2.83 4.10 -13.19
N LYS A 159 2.88 3.10 -14.08
CA LYS A 159 1.79 2.81 -15.02
C LYS A 159 0.50 2.46 -14.28
N VAL A 160 0.57 1.64 -13.24
CA VAL A 160 -0.58 1.26 -12.41
C VAL A 160 -1.15 2.47 -11.69
N ASN A 161 -0.30 3.33 -11.11
CA ASN A 161 -0.72 4.57 -10.47
C ASN A 161 -1.46 5.48 -11.46
N TYR A 162 -0.88 5.74 -12.62
CA TYR A 162 -1.51 6.60 -13.63
C TYR A 162 -2.83 6.04 -14.16
N ALA A 163 -2.94 4.71 -14.28
CA ALA A 163 -4.20 4.05 -14.66
C ALA A 163 -5.31 4.28 -13.62
N ASN A 164 -4.96 4.50 -12.35
CA ASN A 164 -5.90 4.83 -11.28
C ASN A 164 -6.26 6.34 -11.24
N GLY A 165 -5.65 7.16 -12.05
CA GLY A 165 -5.88 8.60 -12.06
C GLY A 165 -4.88 9.41 -11.23
N VAL A 166 -3.87 8.75 -10.67
CA VAL A 166 -2.80 9.40 -9.90
C VAL A 166 -2.00 10.35 -10.78
N LYS A 167 -1.58 11.48 -10.22
CA LYS A 167 -0.79 12.51 -10.91
C LYS A 167 0.48 12.82 -10.15
N LYS A 168 1.48 13.35 -10.85
CA LYS A 168 2.69 13.91 -10.23
C LYS A 168 2.32 15.11 -9.38
N PHE A 169 2.88 15.18 -8.17
CA PHE A 169 2.63 16.26 -7.24
C PHE A 169 3.70 16.34 -6.16
N ASP A 170 4.40 17.46 -6.08
CA ASP A 170 5.48 17.66 -5.12
C ASP A 170 4.90 18.00 -3.72
N PHE A 171 4.88 17.01 -2.83
CA PHE A 171 4.40 17.18 -1.46
C PHE A 171 5.49 16.95 -0.40
N ILE A 172 6.59 16.29 -0.75
CA ILE A 172 7.75 16.13 0.14
C ILE A 172 8.57 17.39 0.12
N LYS A 173 8.70 17.98 1.27
CA LYS A 173 9.44 19.26 1.47
C LYS A 173 10.94 19.03 1.67
#